data_e015d535978e054aa55892007d4ba389
#
_entry.id   e015d535978e054aa55892007d4ba389
#
_cell.length_a   1.000
_cell.length_b   1.000
_cell.length_c   1.000
_cell.angle_alpha   90.00
_cell.angle_beta   90.00
_cell.angle_gamma   90.00
#
_symmetry.space_group_name_H-M   'P 1'
#
loop_
_entity.id
_entity.type
_entity.pdbx_description
1 polymer ?
#
loop_
_entity_poly.entity_id
_entity_poly.type
_entity_poly.pdbx_seq_one_letter_code
_entity_poly.pdbx_strand_id
1 'polypeptide(L)'
;MPDILPTREDRPARLTVPTAPAFAASKTTAWFHRAATRDLYDLWALATHGHLNTEAAELFARHGPTNQPPTPDLFRTAPNQDQWQRDLAGQLRLTVTATQALATVRDHWTTATRSLTDPA
;
A
#
# COMPACT_ATOMS: atom_id res chain seq x y z
N MET A 1 -25.09 22.88 -19.73
CA MET A 1 -24.92 22.60 -18.88
C MET A 1 -24.54 22.05 -18.50
N PRO A 2 -24.62 22.28 -18.70
CA PRO A 2 -24.37 21.79 -17.92
C PRO A 2 -23.69 21.32 -17.61
N ASP A 3 -23.88 21.51 -17.62
CA ASP A 3 -23.38 21.12 -16.94
C ASP A 3 -22.96 20.65 -16.58
N ILE A 4 -23.26 20.96 -16.82
CA ILE A 4 -22.95 20.55 -16.11
C ILE A 4 -22.40 19.97 -15.84
N LEU A 5 -22.56 20.17 -16.04
CA LEU A 5 -22.08 19.66 -15.42
C LEU A 5 -21.45 19.08 -15.38
N PRO A 6 -21.49 19.31 -15.60
CA PRO A 6 -20.93 18.70 -15.18
C PRO A 6 -20.18 18.25 -15.17
N THR A 7 -20.28 18.48 -15.37
CA THR A 7 -19.76 18.07 -14.91
C THR A 7 -19.04 17.54 -14.75
N ARG A 8 -19.21 17.80 -14.96
CA ARG A 8 -18.68 17.32 -14.48
C ARG A 8 -17.94 16.67 -14.74
N GLU A 9 -17.99 16.76 -15.20
CA GLU A 9 -17.38 16.22 -14.99
C GLU A 9 -16.59 15.75 -15.08
N ASP A 10 -16.75 16.10 -15.59
CA ASP A 10 -16.11 15.64 -15.25
C ASP A 10 -15.26 15.35 -14.99
N ARG A 11 -15.26 15.63 -15.08
CA ARG A 11 -14.65 15.29 -14.40
C ARG A 11 -13.96 14.72 -14.27
N PRO A 12 -13.96 14.69 -14.58
CA PRO A 12 -13.36 13.94 -14.13
C PRO A 12 -12.43 13.68 -13.98
N ALA A 13 -12.47 13.79 -14.00
CA ALA A 13 -11.83 13.38 -13.57
C ALA A 13 -10.97 13.35 -13.42
N ARG A 14 -11.00 13.50 -13.43
CA ARG A 14 -10.30 13.50 -13.01
C ARG A 14 -9.77 13.03 -12.27
N LEU A 15 -10.14 12.71 -12.41
CA LEU A 15 -9.82 12.24 -11.78
C LEU A 15 -9.16 11.81 -10.96
N THR A 16 -9.26 11.44 -10.56
CA THR A 16 -8.22 11.47 -9.57
C THR A 16 -8.19 10.25 -8.65
N VAL A 17 -8.70 9.18 -9.13
CA VAL A 17 -8.57 7.90 -8.45
C VAL A 17 -7.18 7.37 -8.78
N PRO A 18 -6.30 7.18 -7.78
CA PRO A 18 -4.95 6.68 -8.07
C PRO A 18 -5.01 5.26 -8.61
N THR A 19 -4.01 4.90 -9.41
CA THR A 19 -3.86 3.51 -9.83
C THR A 19 -3.50 2.64 -8.63
N ALA A 20 -3.69 1.33 -8.76
CA ALA A 20 -3.33 0.43 -7.67
C ALA A 20 -1.86 0.53 -7.27
N PRO A 21 -0.89 0.60 -8.22
CA PRO A 21 0.51 0.80 -7.83
C PRO A 21 0.73 2.14 -7.11
N ALA A 22 0.09 3.22 -7.55
CA ALA A 22 0.22 4.52 -6.90
C ALA A 22 -0.38 4.47 -5.49
N PHE A 23 -1.50 3.79 -5.32
CA PHE A 23 -2.12 3.64 -4.01
C PHE A 23 -1.22 2.83 -3.07
N ALA A 24 -0.61 1.76 -3.59
CA ALA A 24 0.33 0.95 -2.80
C ALA A 24 1.52 1.78 -2.33
N ALA A 25 2.09 2.60 -3.23
CA ALA A 25 3.19 3.47 -2.86
C ALA A 25 2.76 4.50 -1.80
N SER A 26 1.57 5.07 -1.97
CA SER A 26 1.03 6.03 -1.02
C SER A 26 0.80 5.41 0.36
N LYS A 27 0.25 4.20 0.40
CA LYS A 27 0.03 3.51 1.67
C LYS A 27 1.34 3.13 2.35
N THR A 28 2.36 2.81 1.57
CA THR A 28 3.67 2.50 2.13
C THR A 28 4.29 3.76 2.73
N THR A 29 4.11 4.92 2.09
CA THR A 29 4.53 6.19 2.65
C THR A 29 3.82 6.47 3.97
N ALA A 30 2.51 6.24 4.01
CA ALA A 30 1.73 6.44 5.24
C ALA A 30 2.22 5.50 6.34
N TRP A 31 2.49 4.25 6.00
CA TRP A 31 3.04 3.28 6.95
C TRP A 31 4.40 3.75 7.49
N PHE A 32 5.25 4.27 6.60
CA PHE A 32 6.56 4.78 7.01
C PHE A 32 6.42 5.89 8.05
N HIS A 33 5.44 6.76 7.89
CA HIS A 33 5.29 7.91 8.77
C HIS A 33 4.57 7.59 10.08
N ARG A 34 3.60 6.68 10.07
CA ARG A 34 2.75 6.50 11.25
C ARG A 34 2.54 5.06 11.68
N ALA A 35 2.94 4.09 10.87
CA ALA A 35 2.82 2.67 11.20
C ALA A 35 1.43 2.27 11.69
N ALA A 36 0.38 2.83 11.05
CA ALA A 36 -0.99 2.60 11.50
C ALA A 36 -1.48 1.22 11.05
N THR A 37 -2.26 0.59 11.91
CA THR A 37 -2.84 -0.72 11.66
C THR A 37 -3.57 -0.79 10.33
N ARG A 38 -4.37 0.23 10.02
CA ARG A 38 -5.16 0.23 8.80
C ARG A 38 -4.29 0.31 7.55
N ASP A 39 -3.18 1.02 7.62
CA ASP A 39 -2.26 1.08 6.48
C ASP A 39 -1.67 -0.29 6.18
N LEU A 40 -1.32 -1.03 7.22
CA LEU A 40 -0.80 -2.39 7.03
C LEU A 40 -1.88 -3.32 6.46
N TYR A 41 -3.10 -3.21 6.95
CA TYR A 41 -4.20 -4.01 6.42
C TYR A 41 -4.42 -3.72 4.94
N ASP A 42 -4.43 -2.44 4.56
CA ASP A 42 -4.60 -2.06 3.16
C ASP A 42 -3.46 -2.59 2.30
N LEU A 43 -2.23 -2.52 2.81
CA LEU A 43 -1.08 -3.06 2.09
C LEU A 43 -1.17 -4.58 1.95
N TRP A 44 -1.63 -5.27 2.99
CA TRP A 44 -1.82 -6.71 2.91
C TRP A 44 -2.85 -7.06 1.83
N ALA A 45 -3.97 -6.34 1.78
CA ALA A 45 -4.99 -6.57 0.77
C ALA A 45 -4.43 -6.34 -0.63
N LEU A 46 -3.65 -5.27 -0.79
CA LEU A 46 -3.01 -4.99 -2.07
C LEU A 46 -2.02 -6.09 -2.45
N ALA A 47 -1.28 -6.61 -1.47
CA ALA A 47 -0.32 -7.68 -1.72
C ALA A 47 -1.02 -8.95 -2.22
N THR A 48 -2.15 -9.30 -1.59
CA THR A 48 -2.87 -10.51 -1.98
C THR A 48 -3.47 -10.41 -3.37
N HIS A 49 -3.63 -9.20 -3.89
CA HIS A 49 -4.13 -8.98 -5.24
C HIS A 49 -3.00 -8.66 -6.24
N GLY A 50 -1.75 -8.82 -5.83
CA GLY A 50 -0.63 -8.64 -6.73
C GLY A 50 -0.26 -7.20 -7.03
N HIS A 51 -0.68 -6.25 -6.19
CA HIS A 51 -0.46 -4.82 -6.44
C HIS A 51 0.80 -4.26 -5.79
N LEU A 52 1.51 -5.04 -4.97
CA LEU A 52 2.83 -4.65 -4.48
C LEU A 52 3.86 -5.15 -5.49
N ASN A 53 3.92 -4.48 -6.61
CA ASN A 53 4.69 -4.93 -7.77
C ASN A 53 5.83 -3.96 -8.08
N THR A 54 6.56 -4.25 -9.15
CA THR A 54 7.71 -3.45 -9.56
C THR A 54 7.33 -2.00 -9.82
N GLU A 55 6.19 -1.78 -10.48
CA GLU A 55 5.73 -0.42 -10.75
C GLU A 55 5.47 0.35 -9.45
N ALA A 56 4.85 -0.29 -8.47
CA ALA A 56 4.61 0.32 -7.18
C ALA A 56 5.92 0.64 -6.47
N ALA A 57 6.90 -0.26 -6.55
CA ALA A 57 8.21 -0.04 -5.94
C ALA A 57 8.92 1.15 -6.58
N GLU A 58 8.82 1.28 -7.91
CA GLU A 58 9.40 2.44 -8.61
C GLU A 58 8.75 3.74 -8.17
N LEU A 59 7.43 3.74 -8.05
CA LEU A 59 6.71 4.93 -7.64
C LEU A 59 7.10 5.34 -6.23
N PHE A 60 7.25 4.37 -5.34
CA PHE A 60 7.69 4.67 -3.98
C PHE A 60 9.12 5.24 -3.98
N ALA A 61 10.01 4.67 -4.79
CA ALA A 61 11.39 5.17 -4.87
C ALA A 61 11.43 6.61 -5.39
N ARG A 62 10.57 6.90 -6.36
CA ARG A 62 10.58 8.20 -7.03
C ARG A 62 9.89 9.29 -6.23
N HIS A 63 8.79 8.96 -5.58
CA HIS A 63 7.94 9.95 -4.92
C HIS A 63 7.85 9.80 -3.42
N GLY A 64 8.39 8.72 -2.85
CA GLY A 64 8.30 8.48 -1.43
C GLY A 64 9.41 9.17 -0.65
N PRO A 65 9.37 9.03 0.67
CA PRO A 65 10.27 9.80 1.55
C PRO A 65 11.70 9.29 1.63
N THR A 66 11.98 8.09 1.12
CA THR A 66 13.29 7.48 1.32
C THR A 66 14.19 7.51 0.08
N ASN A 67 13.67 7.96 -1.05
CA ASN A 67 14.39 8.01 -2.33
C ASN A 67 14.94 6.65 -2.76
N GLN A 68 14.28 5.59 -2.33
CA GLN A 68 14.66 4.23 -2.71
C GLN A 68 13.44 3.33 -2.62
N PRO A 69 13.47 2.15 -3.28
CA PRO A 69 12.35 1.21 -3.18
C PRO A 69 12.12 0.78 -1.74
N PRO A 70 10.93 0.26 -1.41
CA PRO A 70 10.66 -0.20 -0.06
C PRO A 70 11.65 -1.27 0.36
N THR A 71 12.17 -1.14 1.57
CA THR A 71 13.12 -2.11 2.13
C THR A 71 12.44 -2.92 3.23
N PRO A 72 12.97 -4.11 3.57
CA PRO A 72 12.40 -4.90 4.67
C PRO A 72 12.40 -4.15 6.01
N ASP A 73 13.29 -3.18 6.19
CA ASP A 73 13.36 -2.42 7.42
C ASP A 73 12.08 -1.65 7.71
N LEU A 74 11.33 -1.27 6.68
CA LEU A 74 10.06 -0.56 6.85
C LEU A 74 9.03 -1.45 7.54
N PHE A 75 9.19 -2.76 7.48
CA PHE A 75 8.23 -3.72 7.98
C PHE A 75 8.86 -4.62 9.04
N ARG A 76 9.53 -3.99 9.98
CA ARG A 76 10.26 -4.71 11.02
C ARG A 76 9.38 -5.13 12.19
N THR A 77 8.45 -4.28 12.57
CA THR A 77 7.65 -4.48 13.77
C THR A 77 6.16 -4.45 13.44
N ALA A 78 5.47 -5.53 13.77
CA ALA A 78 4.03 -5.62 13.56
C ALA A 78 3.28 -4.87 14.65
N PRO A 79 2.07 -4.36 14.35
CA PRO A 79 1.20 -3.85 15.40
C PRO A 79 0.89 -4.95 16.41
N ASN A 80 0.60 -4.56 17.65
CA ASN A 80 0.14 -5.48 18.68
C ASN A 80 -1.12 -6.19 18.18
N GLN A 81 -1.24 -7.50 18.42
CA GLN A 81 -2.36 -8.28 17.91
C GLN A 81 -3.70 -7.81 18.47
N ASP A 82 -3.74 -7.39 19.74
CA ASP A 82 -4.98 -6.86 20.31
C ASP A 82 -5.38 -5.56 19.62
N GLN A 83 -4.43 -4.69 19.34
CA GLN A 83 -4.69 -3.45 18.62
C GLN A 83 -5.14 -3.74 17.17
N TRP A 84 -4.50 -4.71 16.54
CA TRP A 84 -4.87 -5.16 15.21
C TRP A 84 -6.35 -5.55 15.17
N GLN A 85 -6.76 -6.38 16.12
CA GLN A 85 -8.15 -6.83 16.18
C GLN A 85 -9.11 -5.70 16.49
N ARG A 86 -8.75 -4.80 17.41
CA ARG A 86 -9.60 -3.68 17.77
C ARG A 86 -9.78 -2.71 16.61
N ASP A 87 -8.68 -2.34 15.97
CA ASP A 87 -8.72 -1.34 14.91
C ASP A 87 -9.42 -1.86 13.66
N LEU A 88 -9.44 -3.17 13.46
CA LEU A 88 -10.04 -3.79 12.30
C LEU A 88 -11.32 -4.54 12.62
N ALA A 89 -11.95 -4.23 13.75
CA ALA A 89 -13.14 -4.96 14.21
C ALA A 89 -14.31 -4.88 13.22
N GLY A 90 -14.32 -3.84 12.36
CA GLY A 90 -15.36 -3.72 11.35
C GLY A 90 -15.17 -4.60 10.13
N GLN A 91 -14.05 -5.30 10.04
CA GLN A 91 -13.77 -6.16 8.89
C GLN A 91 -14.43 -7.52 9.08
N LEU A 92 -15.28 -7.90 8.13
CA LEU A 92 -16.07 -9.12 8.28
C LEU A 92 -15.24 -10.39 8.23
N ARG A 93 -14.10 -10.36 7.57
CA ARG A 93 -13.29 -11.55 7.38
C ARG A 93 -11.83 -11.30 7.68
N LEU A 94 -11.57 -10.90 8.91
CA LEU A 94 -10.21 -10.69 9.32
C LEU A 94 -9.58 -12.04 9.65
N THR A 95 -9.00 -12.68 8.64
CA THR A 95 -8.42 -14.01 8.76
C THR A 95 -6.92 -14.00 8.92
N VAL A 96 -6.30 -12.82 8.92
CA VAL A 96 -4.85 -12.69 8.98
C VAL A 96 -4.45 -12.00 10.28
N THR A 97 -3.35 -12.47 10.88
CA THR A 97 -2.80 -11.80 12.07
C THR A 97 -1.92 -10.65 11.64
N ALA A 98 -1.63 -9.75 12.60
CA ALA A 98 -0.74 -8.62 12.33
C ALA A 98 0.62 -9.10 11.83
N THR A 99 1.17 -10.13 12.48
CA THR A 99 2.47 -10.68 12.11
C THR A 99 2.45 -11.28 10.71
N GLN A 100 1.37 -12.00 10.37
CA GLN A 100 1.24 -12.59 9.04
C GLN A 100 1.11 -11.51 7.97
N ALA A 101 0.31 -10.47 8.25
CA ALA A 101 0.14 -9.38 7.31
C ALA A 101 1.46 -8.67 7.04
N LEU A 102 2.21 -8.41 8.11
CA LEU A 102 3.51 -7.75 7.98
C LEU A 102 4.47 -8.59 7.15
N ALA A 103 4.52 -9.89 7.40
CA ALA A 103 5.41 -10.78 6.66
C ALA A 103 5.02 -10.83 5.18
N THR A 104 3.72 -10.91 4.89
CA THR A 104 3.25 -10.94 3.51
C THR A 104 3.64 -9.67 2.75
N VAL A 105 3.41 -8.51 3.36
CA VAL A 105 3.74 -7.23 2.74
C VAL A 105 5.25 -7.13 2.51
N ARG A 106 6.03 -7.48 3.53
CA ARG A 106 7.49 -7.44 3.43
C ARG A 106 7.99 -8.33 2.30
N ASP A 107 7.46 -9.55 2.22
CA ASP A 107 7.91 -10.50 1.20
C ASP A 107 7.56 -10.04 -0.20
N HIS A 108 6.37 -9.48 -0.40
CA HIS A 108 5.97 -8.97 -1.70
C HIS A 108 6.84 -7.78 -2.12
N TRP A 109 7.12 -6.87 -1.18
CA TRP A 109 8.01 -5.74 -1.48
C TRP A 109 9.42 -6.21 -1.78
N THR A 110 9.91 -7.22 -1.05
CA THR A 110 11.25 -7.76 -1.30
C THR A 110 11.34 -8.32 -2.71
N THR A 111 10.32 -9.08 -3.14
CA THR A 111 10.29 -9.64 -4.48
C THR A 111 10.23 -8.54 -5.54
N ALA A 112 9.37 -7.54 -5.34
CA ALA A 112 9.23 -6.45 -6.30
C ALA A 112 10.52 -5.64 -6.42
N THR A 113 11.17 -5.38 -5.30
CA THR A 113 12.42 -4.61 -5.29
C THR A 113 13.54 -5.39 -5.95
N ARG A 114 13.59 -6.71 -5.71
CA ARG A 114 14.60 -7.55 -6.34
C ARG A 114 14.46 -7.52 -7.86
N SER A 115 13.22 -7.57 -8.36
CA SER A 115 12.97 -7.48 -9.80
C SER A 115 13.44 -6.14 -10.37
N LEU A 116 13.33 -5.08 -9.58
CA LEU A 116 13.73 -3.75 -10.00
C LEU A 116 15.23 -3.62 -10.10
N THR A 117 15.97 -4.27 -9.20
CA THR A 117 17.43 -4.17 -9.16
C THR A 117 18.13 -5.23 -9.98
N ASP A 118 17.39 -6.22 -10.45
CA ASP A 118 17.95 -7.30 -11.27
C ASP A 118 17.89 -6.89 -12.74
N PRO A 119 19.04 -6.68 -13.40
CA PRO A 119 19.04 -6.24 -14.79
C PRO A 119 18.65 -7.31 -15.79
N ALA A 120 18.56 -8.55 -15.35
CA ALA A 120 18.14 -9.62 -16.24
C ALA A 120 16.68 -9.51 -16.59
#